data_18205693fd32df4f6dc6bc78034a1e5f
#
_entry.id   18205693fd32df4f6dc6bc78034a1e5f
#
_cell.length_a   1.000
_cell.length_b   1.000
_cell.length_c   1.000
_cell.angle_alpha   90.00
_cell.angle_beta   90.00
_cell.angle_gamma   90.00
#
_symmetry.space_group_name_H-M   'P 1'
#
loop_
_entity.id
_entity.type
_entity.pdbx_description
1 polymer ?
#
loop_
_entity_poly.entity_id
_entity_poly.type
_entity_poly.pdbx_seq_one_letter_code
_entity_poly.pdbx_strand_id
1 'polypeptide(L)'
;MLDIKITINGVTPLICNKFTDKAALAATTGVSSNNRGEPLTPHEQAEEKLYMDKKKACIPQPNILASIIEGGRFHKIKNRSVTTMQKSMIPSCFDIKGIMLPIKTKGWEVDERPVRIPA
;
A
#
# COMPACT_ATOMS: atom_id res chain seq x y z
N MET A 1 10.61 -15.05 -21.69
CA MET A 1 10.59 -14.13 -20.54
C MET A 1 11.20 -14.86 -19.34
N LEU A 2 12.10 -14.21 -18.63
CA LEU A 2 12.78 -14.80 -17.48
C LEU A 2 11.93 -14.61 -16.21
N ASP A 3 11.63 -15.69 -15.51
CA ASP A 3 10.95 -15.65 -14.21
C ASP A 3 11.99 -15.65 -13.08
N ILE A 4 11.90 -14.66 -12.21
CA ILE A 4 12.76 -14.52 -11.04
C ILE A 4 11.90 -14.57 -9.78
N LYS A 5 12.27 -15.42 -8.83
CA LYS A 5 11.62 -15.47 -7.52
C LYS A 5 12.45 -14.70 -6.51
N ILE A 6 11.85 -13.69 -5.88
CA ILE A 6 12.49 -12.86 -4.86
C ILE A 6 11.71 -13.03 -3.55
N THR A 7 12.44 -13.20 -2.44
CA THR A 7 11.86 -13.17 -1.10
C THR A 7 12.25 -11.86 -0.43
N ILE A 8 11.26 -11.11 0.04
CA ILE A 8 11.47 -9.85 0.76
C ILE A 8 11.13 -10.07 2.22
N ASN A 9 12.07 -9.75 3.10
CA ASN A 9 11.88 -9.78 4.55
C ASN A 9 11.76 -8.35 5.07
N GLY A 10 10.63 -8.04 5.74
CA GLY A 10 10.44 -6.75 6.40
C GLY A 10 11.33 -6.64 7.64
N VAL A 11 12.02 -5.53 7.80
CA VAL A 11 12.86 -5.23 8.98
C VAL A 11 12.20 -4.23 9.93
N THR A 12 11.12 -3.59 9.49
CA THR A 12 10.30 -2.66 10.27
C THR A 12 8.82 -3.02 10.11
N PRO A 13 7.94 -2.63 11.05
CA PRO A 13 6.52 -2.83 10.89
C PRO A 13 5.98 -2.15 9.62
N LEU A 14 5.10 -2.85 8.91
CA LEU A 14 4.36 -2.30 7.78
C LEU A 14 3.06 -1.67 8.29
N ILE A 15 2.84 -0.40 7.98
CA ILE A 15 1.62 0.31 8.30
C ILE A 15 0.66 0.21 7.11
N CYS A 16 -0.54 -0.31 7.34
CA CYS A 16 -1.60 -0.38 6.34
C CYS A 16 -2.60 0.75 6.57
N ASN A 17 -2.94 1.45 5.50
CA ASN A 17 -3.99 2.47 5.49
C ASN A 17 -4.77 2.40 4.18
N LYS A 18 -5.52 1.32 4.02
CA LYS A 18 -6.34 1.09 2.83
C LYS A 18 -7.38 2.22 2.67
N PHE A 19 -7.52 2.71 1.46
CA PHE A 19 -8.61 3.61 1.10
C PHE A 19 -9.92 2.81 1.04
N THR A 20 -10.83 3.10 1.95
CA THR A 20 -12.09 2.34 2.08
C THR A 20 -13.12 2.79 1.04
N ASP A 21 -14.06 1.90 0.71
CA ASP A 21 -15.15 2.22 -0.21
C ASP A 21 -16.02 3.37 0.32
N LYS A 22 -16.20 3.48 1.64
CA LYS A 22 -16.87 4.62 2.28
C LYS A 22 -16.15 5.94 2.01
N ALA A 23 -14.81 5.94 2.11
CA ALA A 23 -14.00 7.11 1.83
C ALA A 23 -14.02 7.46 0.33
N ALA A 24 -14.03 6.47 -0.55
CA ALA A 24 -14.17 6.64 -1.99
C ALA A 24 -15.51 7.28 -2.35
N LEU A 25 -16.59 6.79 -1.77
CA LEU A 25 -17.93 7.33 -1.99
C LEU A 25 -18.05 8.77 -1.48
N ALA A 26 -17.54 9.06 -0.29
CA ALA A 26 -17.52 10.40 0.28
C ALA A 26 -16.73 11.38 -0.60
N ALA A 27 -15.58 10.96 -1.13
CA ALA A 27 -14.76 11.78 -2.04
C ALA A 27 -15.48 12.08 -3.37
N THR A 28 -16.29 11.13 -3.88
CA THR A 28 -16.99 11.29 -5.17
C THR A 28 -18.27 12.09 -5.03
N THR A 29 -19.02 11.91 -3.94
CA THR A 29 -20.32 12.55 -3.74
C THR A 29 -20.27 13.84 -2.95
N GLY A 30 -19.13 14.14 -2.31
CA GLY A 30 -18.99 15.28 -1.39
C GLY A 30 -19.81 15.15 -0.10
N VAL A 31 -20.52 14.04 0.07
CA VAL A 31 -21.32 13.74 1.25
C VAL A 31 -20.48 12.94 2.22
N SER A 32 -20.08 13.58 3.32
CA SER A 32 -19.56 12.83 4.46
C SER A 32 -20.65 11.88 4.95
N SER A 33 -20.41 10.59 4.88
CA SER A 33 -21.32 9.59 5.44
C SER A 33 -21.24 9.67 6.97
N ASN A 34 -21.91 10.66 7.54
CA ASN A 34 -22.24 10.64 8.95
C ASN A 34 -23.26 9.54 9.17
N ASN A 35 -22.81 8.29 9.12
CA ASN A 35 -23.60 7.19 9.60
C ASN A 35 -23.84 7.44 11.11
N ARG A 36 -25.10 7.71 11.44
CA ARG A 36 -25.62 7.79 12.83
C ARG A 36 -25.67 6.41 13.49
N GLY A 37 -24.72 5.51 13.16
CA GLY A 37 -24.50 4.25 13.82
C GLY A 37 -23.55 4.42 15.02
N GLU A 38 -23.48 3.44 15.87
CA GLU A 38 -22.48 3.42 16.94
C GLU A 38 -21.07 3.60 16.36
N PRO A 39 -20.22 4.41 16.98
CA PRO A 39 -18.86 4.61 16.49
C PRO A 39 -18.10 3.28 16.56
N LEU A 40 -17.44 2.91 15.45
CA LEU A 40 -16.59 1.74 15.39
C LEU A 40 -15.48 1.83 16.43
N THR A 41 -15.16 0.72 17.04
CA THR A 41 -14.01 0.60 17.95
C THR A 41 -12.71 0.86 17.17
N PRO A 42 -11.62 1.28 17.82
CA PRO A 42 -10.32 1.45 17.16
C PRO A 42 -9.85 0.19 16.41
N HIS A 43 -10.15 -0.99 16.95
CA HIS A 43 -9.83 -2.26 16.30
C HIS A 43 -10.62 -2.47 15.01
N GLU A 44 -11.92 -2.24 15.00
CA GLU A 44 -12.76 -2.36 13.81
C GLU A 44 -12.36 -1.34 12.74
N GLN A 45 -12.03 -0.11 13.14
CA GLN A 45 -11.52 0.91 12.23
C GLN A 45 -10.19 0.50 11.60
N ALA A 46 -9.29 -0.11 12.37
CA ALA A 46 -8.02 -0.60 11.87
C ALA A 46 -8.19 -1.81 10.95
N GLU A 47 -9.13 -2.70 11.24
CA GLU A 47 -9.44 -3.86 10.40
C GLU A 47 -9.93 -3.45 9.01
N GLU A 48 -10.77 -2.41 8.91
CA GLU A 48 -11.18 -1.84 7.62
C GLU A 48 -10.01 -1.29 6.77
N LYS A 49 -8.90 -0.95 7.42
CA LYS A 49 -7.69 -0.38 6.76
C LYS A 49 -6.67 -1.43 6.34
N LEU A 50 -6.87 -2.68 6.67
CA LEU A 50 -6.02 -3.77 6.24
C LEU A 50 -6.31 -4.20 4.80
N TYR A 51 -5.26 -4.58 4.08
CA TYR A 51 -5.42 -5.31 2.84
C TYR A 51 -5.48 -6.81 3.14
N MET A 52 -6.62 -7.42 2.89
CA MET A 52 -6.87 -8.84 3.14
C MET A 52 -7.30 -9.54 1.86
N ASP A 53 -6.72 -10.70 1.61
CA ASP A 53 -7.16 -11.62 0.57
C ASP A 53 -7.25 -13.04 1.16
N LYS A 54 -8.41 -13.69 1.00
CA LYS A 54 -8.67 -15.05 1.54
C LYS A 54 -8.26 -15.21 3.01
N LYS A 55 -8.60 -14.24 3.84
CA LYS A 55 -8.26 -14.17 5.28
C LYS A 55 -6.75 -14.07 5.59
N LYS A 56 -5.94 -13.69 4.63
CA LYS A 56 -4.50 -13.45 4.81
C LYS A 56 -4.19 -11.98 4.58
N ALA A 57 -3.35 -11.41 5.43
CA ALA A 57 -2.81 -10.08 5.18
C ALA A 57 -1.97 -10.08 3.90
N CYS A 58 -2.11 -9.05 3.10
CA CYS A 58 -1.44 -8.95 1.82
C CYS A 58 -1.00 -7.50 1.52
N ILE A 59 -0.16 -7.35 0.52
CA ILE A 59 0.22 -6.07 -0.05
C ILE A 59 -0.27 -6.03 -1.50
N PRO A 60 -0.96 -4.98 -1.94
CA PRO A 60 -1.27 -4.83 -3.36
C PRO A 60 0.00 -4.75 -4.21
N GLN A 61 0.02 -5.48 -5.32
CA GLN A 61 1.15 -5.50 -6.26
C GLN A 61 1.58 -4.08 -6.69
N PRO A 62 0.67 -3.12 -6.99
CA PRO A 62 1.06 -1.77 -7.36
C PRO A 62 1.88 -1.04 -6.29
N ASN A 63 1.69 -1.34 -5.00
CA ASN A 63 2.46 -0.72 -3.92
C ASN A 63 3.92 -1.17 -3.97
N ILE A 64 4.17 -2.45 -4.23
CA ILE A 64 5.53 -2.98 -4.39
C ILE A 64 6.18 -2.40 -5.65
N LEU A 65 5.46 -2.38 -6.77
CA LEU A 65 5.98 -1.81 -8.00
C LEU A 65 6.31 -0.31 -7.83
N ALA A 66 5.45 0.46 -7.20
CA ALA A 66 5.69 1.87 -6.91
C ALA A 66 6.93 2.08 -6.03
N SER A 67 7.12 1.24 -5.02
CA SER A 67 8.31 1.27 -4.16
C SER A 67 9.60 1.02 -4.95
N ILE A 68 9.58 0.06 -5.87
CA ILE A 68 10.73 -0.23 -6.74
C ILE A 68 11.00 0.93 -7.69
N ILE A 69 9.97 1.49 -8.30
CA ILE A 69 10.08 2.66 -9.17
C ILE A 69 10.74 3.83 -8.42
N GLU A 70 10.27 4.11 -7.22
CA GLU A 70 10.82 5.18 -6.40
C GLU A 70 12.28 4.91 -6.00
N GLY A 71 12.60 3.66 -5.63
CA GLY A 71 13.97 3.22 -5.38
C GLY A 71 14.89 3.41 -6.59
N GLY A 72 14.37 3.33 -7.80
CA GLY A 72 15.11 3.54 -9.04
C GLY A 72 15.71 4.95 -9.19
N ARG A 73 15.25 5.94 -8.41
CA ARG A 73 15.83 7.29 -8.40
C ARG A 73 17.27 7.31 -7.90
N PHE A 74 17.63 6.36 -7.06
CA PHE A 74 18.96 6.24 -6.47
C PHE A 74 19.94 5.41 -7.32
N HIS A 75 19.47 4.89 -8.46
CA HIS A 75 20.26 4.03 -9.34
C HIS A 75 20.44 4.64 -10.72
N LYS A 76 21.61 4.41 -11.29
CA LYS A 76 21.96 4.90 -12.64
C LYS A 76 22.42 3.73 -13.50
N ILE A 77 22.02 3.76 -14.77
CA ILE A 77 22.53 2.89 -15.83
C ILE A 77 23.18 3.80 -16.88
N LYS A 78 24.47 3.60 -17.16
CA LYS A 78 25.22 4.41 -18.13
C LYS A 78 25.01 5.92 -17.90
N ASN A 79 25.20 6.39 -16.67
CA ASN A 79 25.02 7.77 -16.24
C ASN A 79 23.59 8.34 -16.33
N ARG A 80 22.58 7.53 -16.66
CA ARG A 80 21.16 7.93 -16.65
C ARG A 80 20.44 7.33 -15.46
N SER A 81 19.70 8.14 -14.73
CA SER A 81 18.85 7.66 -13.64
C SER A 81 17.78 6.70 -14.17
N VAL A 82 17.59 5.59 -13.47
CA VAL A 82 16.58 4.56 -13.80
C VAL A 82 15.17 5.14 -13.68
N THR A 83 14.95 5.99 -12.67
CA THR A 83 13.72 6.74 -12.50
C THR A 83 14.02 8.23 -12.37
N THR A 84 13.27 9.05 -13.08
CA THR A 84 13.28 10.51 -13.01
C THR A 84 11.92 11.01 -12.54
N MET A 85 11.76 12.33 -12.37
CA MET A 85 10.46 12.93 -12.02
C MET A 85 9.38 12.69 -13.09
N GLN A 86 9.77 12.51 -14.35
CA GLN A 86 8.84 12.42 -15.48
C GLN A 86 8.59 10.98 -15.93
N LYS A 87 9.56 10.08 -15.77
CA LYS A 87 9.47 8.70 -16.28
C LYS A 87 10.36 7.73 -15.52
N SER A 88 9.99 6.45 -15.58
CA SER A 88 10.79 5.34 -15.09
C SER A 88 10.98 4.28 -16.18
N MET A 89 12.15 3.65 -16.20
CA MET A 89 12.44 2.51 -17.08
C MET A 89 11.86 1.20 -16.51
N ILE A 90 11.58 1.15 -15.21
CA ILE A 90 11.23 -0.07 -14.48
C ILE A 90 9.99 -0.77 -15.05
N PRO A 91 8.85 -0.09 -15.30
CA PRO A 91 7.66 -0.75 -15.83
C PRO A 91 7.85 -1.40 -17.20
N SER A 92 8.87 -0.96 -17.95
CA SER A 92 9.20 -1.55 -19.25
C SER A 92 10.13 -2.76 -19.14
N CYS A 93 10.76 -2.96 -17.98
CA CYS A 93 11.76 -4.01 -17.76
C CYS A 93 11.17 -5.27 -17.16
N PHE A 94 10.19 -5.16 -16.27
CA PHE A 94 9.59 -6.30 -15.59
C PHE A 94 8.18 -5.99 -15.08
N ASP A 95 7.47 -7.06 -14.77
CA ASP A 95 6.17 -7.04 -14.12
C ASP A 95 6.19 -7.97 -12.89
N ILE A 96 5.29 -7.72 -11.94
CA ILE A 96 5.15 -8.53 -10.73
C ILE A 96 3.90 -9.39 -10.89
N LYS A 97 4.07 -10.71 -10.81
CA LYS A 97 2.95 -11.66 -10.91
C LYS A 97 2.07 -11.58 -9.66
N GLY A 98 0.76 -11.55 -9.88
CA GLY A 98 -0.25 -11.49 -8.83
C GLY A 98 -0.74 -10.08 -8.55
N ILE A 99 -1.95 -9.98 -8.01
CA ILE A 99 -2.61 -8.70 -7.69
C ILE A 99 -2.44 -8.37 -6.22
N MET A 100 -2.66 -9.36 -5.35
CA MET A 100 -2.53 -9.27 -3.91
C MET A 100 -1.46 -10.24 -3.44
N LEU A 101 -0.37 -9.71 -2.92
CA LEU A 101 0.80 -10.50 -2.52
C LEU A 101 0.70 -10.85 -1.04
N PRO A 102 0.57 -12.13 -0.68
CA PRO A 102 0.38 -12.53 0.71
C PRO A 102 1.62 -12.25 1.55
N ILE A 103 1.41 -11.78 2.78
CA ILE A 103 2.46 -11.56 3.78
C ILE A 103 2.44 -12.73 4.76
N LYS A 104 3.59 -13.28 5.07
CA LYS A 104 3.75 -14.23 6.18
C LYS A 104 3.87 -13.44 7.48
N THR A 105 2.79 -13.28 8.20
CA THR A 105 2.76 -12.60 9.50
C THR A 105 2.07 -13.46 10.54
N LYS A 106 2.42 -13.27 11.80
CA LYS A 106 1.75 -13.92 12.94
C LYS A 106 0.47 -13.22 13.36
N GLY A 107 0.26 -11.98 12.90
CA GLY A 107 -0.88 -11.15 13.25
C GLY A 107 -0.63 -9.69 12.90
N TRP A 108 -1.48 -8.82 13.40
CA TRP A 108 -1.39 -7.39 13.25
C TRP A 108 -1.85 -6.69 14.53
N GLU A 109 -1.41 -5.47 14.71
CA GLU A 109 -1.72 -4.64 15.88
C GLU A 109 -2.27 -3.29 15.42
N VAL A 110 -3.06 -2.67 16.28
CA VAL A 110 -3.58 -1.32 16.04
C VAL A 110 -2.48 -0.31 16.35
N ASP A 111 -2.17 0.56 15.40
CA ASP A 111 -1.27 1.70 15.59
C ASP A 111 -2.11 2.99 15.64
N GLU A 112 -2.21 3.60 16.80
CA GLU A 112 -2.92 4.86 16.99
C GLU A 112 -1.92 6.02 17.09
N ARG A 113 -2.06 6.98 16.18
CA ARG A 113 -1.20 8.17 16.17
C ARG A 113 -2.03 9.45 16.16
N PRO A 114 -1.73 10.41 17.03
CA PRO A 114 -2.38 11.70 16.96
C PRO A 114 -2.02 12.42 15.66
N VAL A 115 -3.02 12.85 14.92
CA VAL A 115 -2.85 13.65 13.71
C VAL A 115 -3.24 15.09 14.03
N ARG A 116 -2.30 16.02 13.84
CA ARG A 116 -2.61 17.44 13.91
C ARG A 116 -3.19 17.89 12.58
N ILE A 117 -4.45 18.24 12.57
CA ILE A 117 -5.10 18.85 11.41
C ILE A 117 -4.82 20.35 11.50
N PRO A 118 -4.11 20.95 10.54
CA PRO A 118 -3.94 22.39 10.51
C PRO A 118 -5.31 23.07 10.36
N ALA A 119 -5.53 24.09 11.11
CA ALA A 119 -6.77 24.88 11.06
C ALA A 119 -6.84 25.65 9.74
#